data_728470eea034efcf68affda12b34e4ee
#
_entry.id   728470eea034efcf68affda12b34e4ee
#
_cell.length_a   1.000
_cell.length_b   1.000
_cell.length_c   1.000
_cell.angle_alpha   90.00
_cell.angle_beta   90.00
_cell.angle_gamma   90.00
#
_symmetry.space_group_name_H-M   'P 1'
#
loop_
_entity.id
_entity.type
_entity.pdbx_description
1 polymer ?
#
loop_
_entity_poly.entity_id
_entity_poly.type
_entity_poly.pdbx_seq_one_letter_code
_entity_poly.pdbx_strand_id
1 'polypeptide(L)'
;LENCAPDQVNRLRAGRNWEVYETLDENQKAEIKALFEYISAGGYDLDDLNKKLYAIPKEIHGELDEKELKTIQGAFFKNVYKLLIDKEKGPRLYLFLFAIDPKRYVGLLDFSYPKTEEEVKMEEAAKAEEVVENEDKHVYGEADAFVPLKENTVSIEDFEKLDLRVCEILK
;
A
#
# COMPACT_ATOMS: atom_id res chain seq x y z
N LEU A 1 15.36 6.68 9.81
CA LEU A 1 14.67 6.53 8.51
C LEU A 1 13.17 6.76 8.61
N GLU A 2 12.53 6.41 9.74
CA GLU A 2 11.09 6.57 9.95
C GLU A 2 10.62 8.04 9.93
N ASN A 3 11.49 8.98 10.26
CA ASN A 3 11.16 10.40 10.31
C ASN A 3 11.36 11.17 8.99
N CYS A 4 12.01 10.56 7.98
CA CYS A 4 12.33 11.27 6.74
C CYS A 4 11.42 10.94 5.56
N ALA A 5 10.77 9.77 5.55
CA ALA A 5 9.85 9.36 4.48
C ALA A 5 8.93 8.22 4.97
N PRO A 6 7.88 8.53 5.73
CA PRO A 6 6.98 7.51 6.29
C PRO A 6 6.33 6.65 5.19
N ASP A 7 6.05 7.22 4.03
CA ASP A 7 5.45 6.50 2.88
C ASP A 7 6.36 5.46 2.23
N GLN A 8 7.67 5.52 2.50
CA GLN A 8 8.64 4.56 1.96
C GLN A 8 8.89 3.36 2.87
N VAL A 9 8.36 3.38 4.10
CA VAL A 9 8.49 2.26 5.02
C VAL A 9 7.48 1.18 4.67
N ASN A 10 7.96 -0.01 4.28
CA ASN A 10 7.12 -1.17 4.01
C ASN A 10 6.87 -1.92 5.32
N ARG A 11 5.78 -1.56 6.01
CA ARG A 11 5.35 -2.23 7.24
C ARG A 11 4.30 -3.28 6.89
N LEU A 12 4.43 -4.47 7.49
CA LEU A 12 3.37 -5.48 7.41
C LEU A 12 2.12 -4.96 8.13
N ARG A 13 0.95 -5.28 7.58
CA ARG A 13 -0.32 -5.02 8.24
C ARG A 13 -0.41 -5.81 9.56
N ALA A 14 -1.20 -5.29 10.48
CA ALA A 14 -1.47 -5.97 11.75
C ALA A 14 -2.51 -7.09 11.60
N GLY A 15 -3.41 -6.98 10.61
CA GLY A 15 -4.46 -7.95 10.31
C GLY A 15 -4.65 -8.15 8.81
N ARG A 16 -5.45 -9.18 8.46
CA ARG A 16 -5.77 -9.53 7.06
C ARG A 16 -6.55 -8.41 6.39
N ASN A 17 -6.23 -8.15 5.14
CA ASN A 17 -6.94 -7.13 4.34
C ASN A 17 -8.16 -7.75 3.63
N TRP A 18 -9.25 -7.88 4.36
CA TRP A 18 -10.49 -8.44 3.85
C TRP A 18 -11.12 -7.58 2.77
N GLU A 19 -11.01 -6.27 2.87
CA GLU A 19 -11.54 -5.33 1.89
C GLU A 19 -10.94 -5.58 0.50
N VAL A 20 -9.63 -5.73 0.42
CA VAL A 20 -8.95 -6.09 -0.83
C VAL A 20 -9.28 -7.52 -1.23
N TYR A 21 -9.28 -8.49 -0.30
CA TYR A 21 -9.53 -9.89 -0.61
C TYR A 21 -10.92 -10.13 -1.19
N GLU A 22 -11.94 -9.43 -0.72
CA GLU A 22 -13.32 -9.52 -1.22
C GLU A 22 -13.46 -8.99 -2.66
N THR A 23 -12.61 -8.05 -3.08
CA THR A 23 -12.58 -7.53 -4.46
C THR A 23 -11.88 -8.46 -5.46
N LEU A 24 -11.14 -9.46 -4.98
CA LEU A 24 -10.44 -10.41 -5.82
C LEU A 24 -11.41 -11.40 -6.48
N ASP A 25 -11.14 -11.75 -7.72
CA ASP A 25 -11.85 -12.82 -8.40
C ASP A 25 -11.43 -14.22 -7.90
N GLU A 26 -12.15 -15.27 -8.34
CA GLU A 26 -11.89 -16.64 -7.88
C GLU A 26 -10.46 -17.13 -8.21
N ASN A 27 -9.94 -16.77 -9.38
CA ASN A 27 -8.58 -17.13 -9.78
C ASN A 27 -7.53 -16.40 -8.93
N GLN A 28 -7.72 -15.12 -8.68
CA GLN A 28 -6.84 -14.32 -7.83
C GLN A 28 -6.85 -14.83 -6.37
N LYS A 29 -8.01 -15.24 -5.86
CA LYS A 29 -8.12 -15.89 -4.54
C LYS A 29 -7.39 -17.23 -4.51
N ALA A 30 -7.48 -18.01 -5.60
CA ALA A 30 -6.73 -19.26 -5.73
C ALA A 30 -5.22 -19.02 -5.78
N GLU A 31 -4.76 -17.95 -6.43
CA GLU A 31 -3.35 -17.54 -6.43
C GLU A 31 -2.83 -17.23 -5.01
N ILE A 32 -3.60 -16.47 -4.23
CA ILE A 32 -3.24 -16.13 -2.85
C ILE A 32 -3.22 -17.40 -1.98
N LYS A 33 -4.19 -18.29 -2.16
CA LYS A 33 -4.23 -19.58 -1.46
C LYS A 33 -3.03 -20.46 -1.80
N ALA A 34 -2.67 -20.56 -3.09
CA ALA A 34 -1.51 -21.33 -3.54
C ALA A 34 -0.19 -20.77 -2.96
N LEU A 35 -0.09 -19.44 -2.88
CA LEU A 35 1.06 -18.79 -2.24
C LEU A 35 1.10 -19.09 -0.74
N PHE A 36 -0.02 -19.00 -0.04
CA PHE A 36 -0.14 -19.33 1.37
C PHE A 36 0.30 -20.79 1.65
N GLU A 37 -0.22 -21.75 0.87
CA GLU A 37 0.12 -23.18 1.00
C GLU A 37 1.62 -23.41 0.77
N TYR A 38 2.21 -22.80 -0.24
CA TYR A 38 3.63 -22.93 -0.56
C TYR A 38 4.54 -22.38 0.54
N ILE A 39 4.21 -21.18 1.06
CA ILE A 39 4.99 -20.57 2.14
C ILE A 39 4.82 -21.37 3.43
N SER A 40 3.62 -21.84 3.73
CA SER A 40 3.33 -22.65 4.93
C SER A 40 4.04 -23.99 4.93
N ALA A 41 4.24 -24.58 3.76
CA ALA A 41 5.00 -25.83 3.61
C ALA A 41 6.48 -25.65 3.97
N GLY A 42 7.04 -24.45 3.73
CA GLY A 42 8.45 -24.16 4.00
C GLY A 42 9.42 -24.97 3.14
N GLY A 43 10.71 -24.92 3.47
CA GLY A 43 11.72 -25.74 2.82
C GLY A 43 12.16 -25.27 1.43
N TYR A 44 11.87 -24.01 1.06
CA TYR A 44 12.25 -23.37 -0.19
C TYR A 44 13.45 -22.44 0.00
N ASP A 45 14.25 -22.30 -1.04
CA ASP A 45 15.27 -21.26 -1.11
C ASP A 45 14.78 -20.01 -1.85
N LEU A 46 15.65 -19.02 -2.00
CA LEU A 46 15.33 -17.75 -2.66
C LEU A 46 14.95 -17.95 -4.13
N ASP A 47 15.65 -18.83 -4.84
CA ASP A 47 15.43 -19.10 -6.24
C ASP A 47 14.13 -19.89 -6.45
N ASP A 48 13.82 -20.82 -5.57
CA ASP A 48 12.59 -21.60 -5.60
C ASP A 48 11.38 -20.71 -5.34
N LEU A 49 11.47 -19.83 -4.35
CA LEU A 49 10.42 -18.84 -4.08
C LEU A 49 10.19 -17.92 -5.28
N ASN A 50 11.26 -17.43 -5.90
CA ASN A 50 11.16 -16.58 -7.09
C ASN A 50 10.47 -17.32 -8.24
N LYS A 51 10.91 -18.55 -8.57
CA LYS A 51 10.29 -19.38 -9.61
C LYS A 51 8.81 -19.64 -9.33
N LYS A 52 8.47 -19.98 -8.08
CA LYS A 52 7.09 -20.30 -7.69
C LYS A 52 6.18 -19.10 -7.80
N LEU A 53 6.63 -17.91 -7.41
CA LEU A 53 5.85 -16.67 -7.55
C LEU A 53 5.44 -16.38 -9.01
N TYR A 54 6.29 -16.71 -9.97
CA TYR A 54 5.97 -16.59 -11.40
C TYR A 54 5.17 -17.78 -11.94
N ALA A 55 5.28 -18.96 -11.30
CA ALA A 55 4.58 -20.16 -11.72
C ALA A 55 3.11 -20.19 -11.26
N ILE A 56 2.80 -19.67 -10.07
CA ILE A 56 1.44 -19.69 -9.50
C ILE A 56 0.39 -19.13 -10.49
N PRO A 57 0.53 -17.92 -11.05
CA PRO A 57 -0.44 -17.42 -12.01
C PRO A 57 -0.57 -18.30 -13.25
N LYS A 58 0.55 -18.84 -13.74
CA LYS A 58 0.55 -19.73 -14.89
C LYS A 58 -0.14 -21.07 -14.61
N GLU A 59 0.04 -21.63 -13.42
CA GLU A 59 -0.59 -22.90 -13.00
C GLU A 59 -2.12 -22.76 -12.88
N ILE A 60 -2.60 -21.59 -12.42
CA ILE A 60 -4.02 -21.35 -12.18
C ILE A 60 -4.75 -20.97 -13.48
N HIS A 61 -4.16 -20.09 -14.28
CA HIS A 61 -4.79 -19.59 -15.51
C HIS A 61 -4.51 -20.49 -16.74
N GLY A 62 -3.56 -21.41 -16.66
CA GLY A 62 -3.21 -22.32 -17.76
C GLY A 62 -2.36 -21.68 -18.86
N GLU A 63 -2.57 -22.12 -20.10
CA GLU A 63 -1.84 -21.60 -21.26
C GLU A 63 -2.37 -20.21 -21.65
N LEU A 64 -1.51 -19.22 -21.52
CA LEU A 64 -1.78 -17.82 -21.81
C LEU A 64 -0.69 -17.27 -22.74
N ASP A 65 -1.03 -16.25 -23.49
CA ASP A 65 -0.05 -15.46 -24.23
C ASP A 65 0.92 -14.75 -23.29
N GLU A 66 2.16 -14.50 -23.73
CA GLU A 66 3.18 -13.83 -22.89
C GLU A 66 2.72 -12.47 -22.35
N LYS A 67 1.90 -11.73 -23.09
CA LYS A 67 1.38 -10.43 -22.66
C LYS A 67 0.33 -10.59 -21.55
N GLU A 68 -0.57 -11.52 -21.72
CA GLU A 68 -1.61 -11.84 -20.74
C GLU A 68 -0.97 -12.35 -19.46
N LEU A 69 -0.01 -13.28 -19.56
CA LEU A 69 0.72 -13.81 -18.43
C LEU A 69 1.44 -12.72 -17.63
N LYS A 70 2.13 -11.79 -18.31
CA LYS A 70 2.78 -10.66 -17.64
C LYS A 70 1.79 -9.74 -16.93
N THR A 71 0.62 -9.53 -17.51
CA THR A 71 -0.45 -8.71 -16.91
C THR A 71 -0.99 -9.36 -15.65
N ILE A 72 -1.27 -10.67 -15.70
CA ILE A 72 -1.78 -11.44 -14.56
C ILE A 72 -0.73 -11.54 -13.45
N GLN A 73 0.53 -11.82 -13.79
CA GLN A 73 1.63 -11.80 -12.82
C GLN A 73 1.77 -10.44 -12.14
N GLY A 74 1.63 -9.34 -12.91
CA GLY A 74 1.64 -7.98 -12.36
C GLY A 74 0.47 -7.73 -11.40
N ALA A 75 -0.73 -8.21 -11.74
CA ALA A 75 -1.91 -8.13 -10.88
C ALA A 75 -1.73 -8.97 -9.61
N PHE A 76 -1.22 -10.19 -9.73
CA PHE A 76 -0.90 -11.05 -8.59
C PHE A 76 0.07 -10.38 -7.62
N PHE A 77 1.19 -9.84 -8.10
CA PHE A 77 2.14 -9.13 -7.25
C PHE A 77 1.53 -7.91 -6.57
N LYS A 78 0.73 -7.14 -7.30
CA LYS A 78 0.00 -6.00 -6.74
C LYS A 78 -0.96 -6.42 -5.63
N ASN A 79 -1.71 -7.51 -5.83
CA ASN A 79 -2.63 -8.04 -4.83
C ASN A 79 -1.88 -8.51 -3.57
N VAL A 80 -0.76 -9.22 -3.71
CA VAL A 80 0.08 -9.64 -2.57
C VAL A 80 0.60 -8.43 -1.79
N TYR A 81 1.06 -7.37 -2.46
CA TYR A 81 1.49 -6.14 -1.77
C TYR A 81 0.33 -5.46 -1.03
N LYS A 82 -0.84 -5.36 -1.64
CA LYS A 82 -2.03 -4.80 -0.98
C LYS A 82 -2.44 -5.60 0.25
N LEU A 83 -2.36 -6.92 0.18
CA LEU A 83 -2.69 -7.79 1.31
C LEU A 83 -1.68 -7.70 2.45
N LEU A 84 -0.38 -7.54 2.15
CA LEU A 84 0.68 -7.56 3.15
C LEU A 84 1.05 -6.19 3.72
N ILE A 85 1.11 -5.15 2.87
CA ILE A 85 1.64 -3.83 3.23
C ILE A 85 0.73 -2.66 2.84
N ASP A 86 -0.46 -2.96 2.31
CA ASP A 86 -1.44 -1.97 1.85
C ASP A 86 -0.92 -0.99 0.77
N LYS A 87 -0.03 -1.48 -0.08
CA LYS A 87 0.55 -0.70 -1.19
C LYS A 87 0.40 -1.45 -2.50
N GLU A 88 0.38 -0.70 -3.61
CA GLU A 88 0.34 -1.30 -4.94
C GLU A 88 1.72 -1.70 -5.49
N LYS A 89 2.77 -1.19 -4.88
CA LYS A 89 4.17 -1.40 -5.28
C LYS A 89 5.06 -1.53 -4.06
N GLY A 90 6.13 -2.31 -4.21
CA GLY A 90 7.11 -2.53 -3.15
C GLY A 90 8.45 -2.99 -3.70
N PRO A 91 9.37 -3.43 -2.84
CA PRO A 91 10.62 -4.06 -3.26
C PRO A 91 10.32 -5.35 -4.00
N ARG A 92 11.32 -5.99 -4.64
CA ARG A 92 11.11 -7.27 -5.33
C ARG A 92 10.47 -8.29 -4.40
N LEU A 93 9.29 -8.81 -4.77
CA LEU A 93 8.42 -9.58 -3.88
C LEU A 93 9.13 -10.79 -3.25
N TYR A 94 9.89 -11.54 -4.03
CA TYR A 94 10.63 -12.71 -3.53
C TYR A 94 11.69 -12.32 -2.48
N LEU A 95 12.37 -11.18 -2.65
CA LEU A 95 13.33 -10.67 -1.67
C LEU A 95 12.62 -10.21 -0.40
N PHE A 96 11.48 -9.52 -0.56
CA PHE A 96 10.69 -9.04 0.56
C PHE A 96 10.16 -10.19 1.41
N LEU A 97 9.58 -11.22 0.78
CA LEU A 97 9.06 -12.40 1.47
C LEU A 97 10.17 -13.23 2.10
N PHE A 98 11.33 -13.35 1.45
CA PHE A 98 12.46 -14.12 1.98
C PHE A 98 13.17 -13.42 3.15
N ALA A 99 13.21 -12.09 3.14
CA ALA A 99 13.84 -11.29 4.20
C ALA A 99 13.05 -11.26 5.52
N ILE A 100 11.76 -11.56 5.45
CA ILE A 100 10.86 -11.52 6.62
C ILE A 100 10.58 -12.97 7.05
N ASP A 101 10.57 -13.21 8.37
CA ASP A 101 10.15 -14.51 8.91
C ASP A 101 8.74 -14.85 8.41
N PRO A 102 8.54 -15.99 7.72
CA PRO A 102 7.24 -16.41 7.22
C PRO A 102 6.12 -16.39 8.26
N LYS A 103 6.43 -16.69 9.50
CA LYS A 103 5.48 -16.68 10.62
C LYS A 103 4.82 -15.33 10.85
N ARG A 104 5.45 -14.22 10.41
CA ARG A 104 4.95 -12.86 10.60
C ARG A 104 3.92 -12.47 9.56
N TYR A 105 3.94 -13.06 8.38
CA TYR A 105 3.07 -12.63 7.28
C TYR A 105 2.20 -13.76 6.71
N VAL A 106 2.51 -15.04 6.97
CA VAL A 106 1.71 -16.15 6.45
C VAL A 106 0.25 -16.07 6.91
N GLY A 107 0.02 -15.64 8.15
CA GLY A 107 -1.33 -15.42 8.68
C GLY A 107 -2.10 -14.32 7.97
N LEU A 108 -1.43 -13.35 7.35
CA LEU A 108 -2.07 -12.30 6.55
C LEU A 108 -2.58 -12.79 5.19
N LEU A 109 -2.12 -13.95 4.74
CA LEU A 109 -2.54 -14.61 3.51
C LEU A 109 -3.53 -15.76 3.76
N ASP A 110 -3.83 -16.07 5.03
CA ASP A 110 -4.76 -17.15 5.40
C ASP A 110 -6.20 -16.65 5.49
N PHE A 111 -6.94 -16.81 4.43
CA PHE A 111 -8.36 -16.49 4.35
C PHE A 111 -9.26 -17.73 4.47
N SER A 112 -8.76 -18.83 5.03
CA SER A 112 -9.52 -20.08 5.22
C SER A 112 -10.57 -19.99 6.34
N TYR A 113 -10.44 -19.02 7.25
CA TYR A 113 -11.39 -18.77 8.33
C TYR A 113 -11.96 -17.34 8.28
N PRO A 114 -13.18 -17.11 8.82
CA PRO A 114 -13.82 -15.79 8.77
C PRO A 114 -13.04 -14.71 9.53
N LYS A 115 -13.43 -13.45 9.33
CA LYS A 115 -12.88 -12.30 10.06
C LYS A 115 -12.93 -12.54 11.57
N THR A 116 -11.83 -12.22 12.26
CA THR A 116 -11.82 -12.20 13.71
C THR A 116 -12.39 -10.89 14.25
N GLU A 117 -12.87 -10.89 15.49
CA GLU A 117 -13.40 -9.67 16.13
C GLU A 117 -12.34 -8.56 16.22
N GLU A 118 -11.07 -8.93 16.33
CA GLU A 118 -9.95 -7.97 16.36
C GLU A 118 -9.75 -7.31 14.98
N GLU A 119 -9.85 -8.08 13.91
CA GLU A 119 -9.75 -7.57 12.53
C GLU A 119 -10.92 -6.64 12.18
N VAL A 120 -12.14 -6.96 12.63
CA VAL A 120 -13.31 -6.08 12.46
C VAL A 120 -13.08 -4.73 13.15
N LYS A 121 -12.59 -4.75 14.38
CA LYS A 121 -12.27 -3.52 15.13
C LYS A 121 -11.16 -2.70 14.49
N MET A 122 -10.15 -3.36 13.90
CA MET A 122 -9.05 -2.68 13.19
C MET A 122 -9.54 -2.03 11.89
N GLU A 123 -10.40 -2.68 11.13
CA GLU A 123 -11.02 -2.10 9.93
C GLU A 123 -11.92 -0.91 10.25
N GLU A 124 -12.70 -1.01 11.33
CA GLU A 124 -13.56 0.09 11.79
C GLU A 124 -12.73 1.29 12.26
N ALA A 125 -11.63 1.05 12.97
CA ALA A 125 -10.71 2.09 13.41
C ALA A 125 -9.99 2.76 12.22
N ALA A 126 -9.52 1.99 11.24
CA ALA A 126 -8.89 2.52 10.04
C ALA A 126 -9.85 3.37 9.19
N LYS A 127 -11.11 2.94 9.06
CA LYS A 127 -12.16 3.73 8.39
C LYS A 127 -12.49 5.03 9.13
N ALA A 128 -12.43 5.01 10.45
CA ALA A 128 -12.66 6.22 11.26
C ALA A 128 -11.52 7.24 11.08
N GLU A 129 -10.26 6.78 10.97
CA GLU A 129 -9.11 7.65 10.70
C GLU A 129 -9.15 8.23 9.28
N GLU A 130 -9.57 7.46 8.26
CA GLU A 130 -9.69 7.92 6.88
C GLU A 130 -10.78 8.98 6.70
N VAL A 131 -11.87 8.90 7.48
CA VAL A 131 -12.93 9.92 7.48
C VAL A 131 -12.43 11.24 8.06
N VAL A 132 -11.58 11.21 9.08
CA VAL A 132 -11.00 12.42 9.70
C VAL A 132 -9.98 13.08 8.77
N GLU A 133 -9.14 12.31 8.05
CA GLU A 133 -8.20 12.88 7.06
C GLU A 133 -8.90 13.48 5.83
N ASN A 134 -10.09 13.02 5.48
CA ASN A 134 -10.85 13.58 4.36
C ASN A 134 -11.64 14.84 4.72
N GLU A 135 -11.93 15.09 6.00
CA GLU A 135 -12.56 16.34 6.42
C GLU A 135 -11.59 17.54 6.41
N ASP A 136 -10.28 17.30 6.49
CA ASP A 136 -9.25 18.35 6.41
C ASP A 136 -8.76 18.63 4.97
N LYS A 137 -9.18 17.89 3.98
CA LYS A 137 -9.07 18.33 2.58
C LYS A 137 -10.11 19.39 2.34
N HIS A 138 -9.76 20.63 2.62
CA HIS A 138 -10.45 21.81 2.15
C HIS A 138 -10.73 21.63 0.66
N VAL A 139 -11.95 21.21 0.35
CA VAL A 139 -12.50 21.27 -0.98
C VAL A 139 -12.51 22.77 -1.30
N TYR A 140 -11.60 23.22 -2.15
CA TYR A 140 -11.77 24.46 -2.87
C TYR A 140 -13.00 24.27 -3.79
N GLY A 141 -14.18 24.34 -3.19
CA GLY A 141 -15.44 24.48 -3.89
C GLY A 141 -15.43 25.84 -4.57
N GLU A 142 -16.01 25.86 -5.77
CA GLU A 142 -16.24 26.99 -6.64
C GLU A 142 -16.36 28.30 -5.90
N ALA A 143 -15.49 29.27 -6.31
CA ALA A 143 -15.65 30.72 -6.27
C ALA A 143 -16.75 31.30 -5.36
N ASP A 144 -16.72 30.98 -4.08
CA ASP A 144 -17.30 31.90 -3.09
C ASP A 144 -16.22 32.90 -2.73
N ALA A 145 -16.58 34.13 -2.95
CA ALA A 145 -15.79 35.33 -2.88
C ALA A 145 -14.68 35.22 -1.81
N PHE A 146 -13.45 35.28 -2.27
CA PHE A 146 -12.30 35.53 -1.41
C PHE A 146 -12.58 36.79 -0.61
N VAL A 147 -13.00 36.61 0.63
CA VAL A 147 -13.14 37.73 1.57
C VAL A 147 -11.73 38.01 2.06
N PRO A 148 -11.10 39.12 1.70
CA PRO A 148 -9.77 39.42 2.16
C PRO A 148 -9.80 39.58 3.68
N LEU A 149 -8.90 38.86 4.35
CA LEU A 149 -8.78 38.84 5.83
C LEU A 149 -8.52 40.20 6.47
N LYS A 150 -8.21 41.23 5.66
CA LYS A 150 -8.04 42.65 6.08
C LYS A 150 -8.48 43.57 4.96
N GLU A 151 -9.24 44.57 5.31
CA GLU A 151 -9.67 45.64 4.38
C GLU A 151 -8.51 46.53 3.90
N ASN A 152 -7.33 46.42 4.48
CA ASN A 152 -6.17 47.24 4.11
C ASN A 152 -5.29 46.47 3.13
N THR A 153 -5.31 46.87 1.88
CA THR A 153 -4.31 46.50 0.89
C THR A 153 -2.95 47.06 1.30
N VAL A 154 -1.95 46.18 1.40
CA VAL A 154 -0.56 46.58 1.63
C VAL A 154 -0.06 47.30 0.38
N SER A 155 0.42 48.54 0.51
CA SER A 155 0.97 49.28 -0.61
C SER A 155 2.38 48.77 -0.96
N ILE A 156 2.83 49.05 -2.18
CA ILE A 156 4.21 48.71 -2.62
C ILE A 156 5.26 49.35 -1.68
N GLU A 157 4.94 50.54 -1.13
CA GLU A 157 5.82 51.23 -0.17
C GLU A 157 5.97 50.49 1.18
N ASP A 158 4.93 49.71 1.57
CA ASP A 158 5.03 48.85 2.78
C ASP A 158 5.85 47.58 2.50
N PHE A 159 5.87 47.11 1.25
CA PHE A 159 6.69 46.00 0.84
C PHE A 159 8.19 46.36 0.77
N GLU A 160 8.53 47.58 0.39
CA GLU A 160 9.90 48.10 0.36
C GLU A 160 10.53 48.23 1.75
N LYS A 161 9.70 48.23 2.81
CA LYS A 161 10.19 48.22 4.21
C LYS A 161 10.59 46.85 4.71
N LEU A 162 10.32 45.77 3.94
CA LEU A 162 10.71 44.41 4.30
C LEU A 162 12.18 44.17 3.94
N ASP A 163 13.03 44.06 4.94
CA ASP A 163 14.46 43.70 4.77
C ASP A 163 14.56 42.18 4.54
N LEU A 164 14.41 41.78 3.26
CA LEU A 164 14.57 40.37 2.85
C LEU A 164 16.06 40.06 2.63
N ARG A 165 16.66 39.31 3.54
CA ARG A 165 18.05 38.85 3.43
C ARG A 165 18.12 37.40 2.99
N VAL A 166 18.85 37.15 1.91
CA VAL A 166 19.22 35.80 1.50
C VAL A 166 20.41 35.36 2.35
N CYS A 167 20.22 34.29 3.13
CA CYS A 167 21.33 33.67 3.87
C CYS A 167 21.89 32.51 3.05
N GLU A 168 23.20 32.55 2.76
CA GLU A 168 23.93 31.43 2.20
C GLU A 168 24.34 30.48 3.35
N ILE A 169 23.89 29.23 3.25
CA ILE A 169 24.28 28.18 4.19
C ILE A 169 25.62 27.63 3.75
N LEU A 170 26.70 28.08 4.41
CA LEU A 170 28.03 27.48 4.25
C LEU A 170 28.04 26.12 4.99
N LYS A 171 28.45 25.06 4.25
CA LYS A 171 28.66 23.72 4.79
C LYS A 171 29.93 23.66 5.63
#